data_4964be3f112844bdb33d44aba16740fd
#
_entry.id   4964be3f112844bdb33d44aba16740fd
#
_cell.length_a   1.000
_cell.length_b   1.000
_cell.length_c   1.000
_cell.angle_alpha   90.00
_cell.angle_beta   90.00
_cell.angle_gamma   90.00
#
_symmetry.space_group_name_H-M   'P 1'
#
loop_
_entity.id
_entity.type
_entity.pdbx_description
1 polymer ?
#
loop_
_entity_poly.entity_id
_entity_poly.type
_entity_poly.pdbx_seq_one_letter_code
_entity_poly.pdbx_strand_id
1 'polypeptide(L)'
;DYIKMMRENMVDGIILGTHMLAETEYQNLDLPIVALDYRVAEDIPTIYSDHNKGGLLAAGEILKNDCKCVLNVTAVVTDKSPSINRHRVFSETLKKNGVKCIDYTWDTKQKTEDYYQQMNELFDKYPEMDAMFSEDLIIMNALKCAGERGMHIPDEFKTVGYDGTLIAKMSYPSMTYISQPIKELADTLVDVLLKKINGAK
;
A
#
# COMPACT_ATOMS: atom_id res chain seq x y z
N ASP A 1 -13.87 22.34 7.63
CA ASP A 1 -12.90 22.28 6.54
C ASP A 1 -11.49 22.49 7.10
N TYR A 2 -10.65 21.44 7.08
CA TYR A 2 -9.30 21.44 7.65
C TYR A 2 -8.39 22.49 6.99
N ILE A 3 -8.52 22.72 5.69
CA ILE A 3 -7.71 23.71 4.97
C ILE A 3 -8.04 25.13 5.43
N LYS A 4 -9.32 25.45 5.60
CA LYS A 4 -9.74 26.74 6.14
C LYS A 4 -9.16 26.94 7.54
N MET A 5 -9.24 25.93 8.40
CA MET A 5 -8.68 25.95 9.73
C MET A 5 -7.15 26.17 9.71
N MET A 6 -6.42 25.52 8.81
CA MET A 6 -4.96 25.69 8.67
C MET A 6 -4.60 27.13 8.22
N ARG A 7 -5.34 27.70 7.28
CA ARG A 7 -5.17 29.10 6.86
C ARG A 7 -5.45 30.08 8.00
N GLU A 8 -6.53 29.85 8.75
CA GLU A 8 -6.90 30.69 9.89
C GLU A 8 -5.88 30.58 11.04
N ASN A 9 -5.20 29.45 11.21
CA ASN A 9 -4.14 29.25 12.20
C ASN A 9 -2.73 29.66 11.67
N MET A 10 -2.64 30.28 10.51
CA MET A 10 -1.39 30.82 9.95
C MET A 10 -0.24 29.80 9.92
N VAL A 11 -0.51 28.59 9.42
CA VAL A 11 0.54 27.59 9.22
C VAL A 11 1.47 28.03 8.06
N ASP A 12 2.75 27.72 8.16
CA ASP A 12 3.76 28.09 7.14
C ASP A 12 3.77 27.12 5.94
N GLY A 13 3.20 25.91 6.09
CA GLY A 13 3.13 24.89 5.04
C GLY A 13 2.36 23.67 5.46
N ILE A 14 2.11 22.76 4.52
CA ILE A 14 1.24 21.59 4.68
C ILE A 14 1.92 20.33 4.16
N ILE A 15 1.92 19.25 4.95
CA ILE A 15 2.18 17.88 4.49
C ILE A 15 0.84 17.17 4.32
N LEU A 16 0.55 16.73 3.09
CA LEU A 16 -0.68 16.00 2.77
C LEU A 16 -0.44 14.49 2.86
N GLY A 17 -1.06 13.84 3.85
CA GLY A 17 -1.12 12.37 3.95
C GLY A 17 -2.41 11.77 3.40
N THR A 18 -3.31 12.61 2.84
CA THR A 18 -4.61 12.21 2.28
C THR A 18 -4.96 13.08 1.08
N HIS A 19 -5.88 12.64 0.24
CA HIS A 19 -6.27 13.27 -1.03
C HIS A 19 -7.80 13.44 -1.15
N MET A 20 -8.42 13.98 -0.13
CA MET A 20 -9.89 14.08 -0.05
C MET A 20 -10.49 15.27 -0.85
N LEU A 21 -9.68 16.22 -1.31
CA LEU A 21 -10.13 17.40 -2.03
C LEU A 21 -9.85 17.31 -3.53
N ALA A 22 -10.54 18.15 -4.30
CA ALA A 22 -10.25 18.31 -5.73
C ALA A 22 -8.88 18.98 -5.93
N GLU A 23 -8.19 18.64 -7.03
CA GLU A 23 -6.87 19.19 -7.38
C GLU A 23 -6.84 20.73 -7.35
N THR A 24 -7.87 21.36 -7.87
CA THR A 24 -8.03 22.83 -7.92
C THR A 24 -8.08 23.47 -6.53
N GLU A 25 -8.55 22.75 -5.52
CA GLU A 25 -8.59 23.28 -4.15
C GLU A 25 -7.19 23.34 -3.54
N TYR A 26 -6.31 22.39 -3.88
CA TYR A 26 -4.90 22.40 -3.45
C TYR A 26 -4.09 23.46 -4.19
N GLN A 27 -4.32 23.65 -5.51
CA GLN A 27 -3.62 24.64 -6.32
C GLN A 27 -3.95 26.09 -5.93
N ASN A 28 -5.15 26.35 -5.41
CA ASN A 28 -5.56 27.66 -4.94
C ASN A 28 -5.09 27.99 -3.51
N LEU A 29 -4.33 27.10 -2.90
CA LEU A 29 -3.71 27.35 -1.60
C LEU A 29 -2.39 28.10 -1.81
N ASP A 30 -2.37 29.37 -1.41
CA ASP A 30 -1.15 30.17 -1.37
C ASP A 30 -0.26 29.77 -0.18
N LEU A 31 0.05 28.47 -0.10
CA LEU A 31 0.85 27.83 0.95
C LEU A 31 1.77 26.77 0.35
N PRO A 32 3.00 26.61 0.85
CA PRO A 32 3.86 25.49 0.51
C PRO A 32 3.21 24.15 0.87
N ILE A 33 3.12 23.26 -0.11
CA ILE A 33 2.52 21.93 0.06
C ILE A 33 3.49 20.86 -0.43
N VAL A 34 3.54 19.73 0.30
CA VAL A 34 4.22 18.49 -0.11
C VAL A 34 3.25 17.33 0.15
N ALA A 35 3.14 16.40 -0.78
CA ALA A 35 2.25 15.25 -0.68
C ALA A 35 3.02 13.96 -0.39
N LEU A 36 2.40 13.05 0.36
CA LEU A 36 2.89 11.69 0.61
C LEU A 36 2.09 10.70 -0.23
N ASP A 37 2.78 9.92 -1.05
CA ASP A 37 2.30 8.72 -1.75
C ASP A 37 1.06 8.91 -2.65
N TYR A 38 0.71 10.17 -2.96
CA TYR A 38 -0.39 10.51 -3.87
C TYR A 38 -0.13 11.81 -4.62
N ARG A 39 -0.20 11.78 -5.96
CA ARG A 39 -0.02 12.96 -6.82
C ARG A 39 -1.29 13.80 -6.82
N VAL A 40 -1.29 14.88 -6.06
CA VAL A 40 -2.44 15.78 -5.94
C VAL A 40 -2.51 16.80 -7.09
N ALA A 41 -1.35 17.31 -7.52
CA ALA A 41 -1.20 18.22 -8.67
C ALA A 41 0.23 18.14 -9.22
N GLU A 42 0.46 18.62 -10.46
CA GLU A 42 1.78 18.55 -11.10
C GLU A 42 2.84 19.43 -10.41
N ASP A 43 2.46 20.55 -9.84
CA ASP A 43 3.32 21.51 -9.15
C ASP A 43 3.54 21.21 -7.66
N ILE A 44 2.86 20.20 -7.13
CA ILE A 44 3.01 19.74 -5.74
C ILE A 44 3.94 18.54 -5.68
N PRO A 45 5.13 18.67 -5.06
CA PRO A 45 6.05 17.54 -4.89
C PRO A 45 5.39 16.39 -4.14
N THR A 46 5.55 15.18 -4.68
CA THR A 46 5.06 13.96 -4.06
C THR A 46 6.25 13.09 -3.65
N ILE A 47 6.35 12.81 -2.37
CA ILE A 47 7.36 11.93 -1.79
C ILE A 47 6.76 10.55 -1.61
N TYR A 48 7.46 9.52 -2.06
CA TYR A 48 7.01 8.12 -1.97
C TYR A 48 8.21 7.15 -1.97
N SER A 49 8.00 5.94 -1.48
CA SER A 49 9.03 4.90 -1.50
C SER A 49 9.21 4.28 -2.89
N ASP A 50 10.32 3.59 -3.10
CA ASP A 50 10.53 2.83 -4.35
C ASP A 50 9.60 1.62 -4.41
N HIS A 51 8.36 1.85 -4.84
CA HIS A 51 7.34 0.81 -4.99
C HIS A 51 7.70 -0.25 -6.04
N ASN A 52 8.50 0.11 -7.07
CA ASN A 52 8.99 -0.88 -8.04
C ASN A 52 9.92 -1.89 -7.35
N LYS A 53 10.88 -1.40 -6.58
CA LYS A 53 11.77 -2.25 -5.78
C LYS A 53 10.99 -3.08 -4.76
N GLY A 54 9.99 -2.48 -4.10
CA GLY A 54 9.12 -3.19 -3.16
C GLY A 54 8.38 -4.35 -3.81
N GLY A 55 7.80 -4.15 -5.00
CA GLY A 55 7.14 -5.19 -5.77
C GLY A 55 8.08 -6.31 -6.21
N LEU A 56 9.31 -5.97 -6.63
CA LEU A 56 10.35 -6.96 -6.98
C LEU A 56 10.76 -7.81 -5.77
N LEU A 57 10.95 -7.20 -4.60
CA LEU A 57 11.29 -7.91 -3.37
C LEU A 57 10.17 -8.88 -2.97
N ALA A 58 8.91 -8.43 -2.99
CA ALA A 58 7.76 -9.27 -2.70
C ALA A 58 7.65 -10.47 -3.67
N ALA A 59 7.79 -10.22 -4.97
CA ALA A 59 7.79 -11.29 -5.98
C ALA A 59 8.95 -12.28 -5.76
N GLY A 60 10.13 -11.77 -5.38
CA GLY A 60 11.28 -12.61 -5.05
C GLY A 60 11.02 -13.58 -3.89
N GLU A 61 10.31 -13.14 -2.86
CA GLU A 61 9.92 -14.03 -1.74
C GLU A 61 8.96 -15.14 -2.19
N ILE A 62 7.99 -14.82 -3.03
CA ILE A 62 7.05 -15.81 -3.60
C ILE A 62 7.80 -16.82 -4.47
N LEU A 63 8.70 -16.36 -5.33
CA LEU A 63 9.44 -17.23 -6.27
C LEU A 63 10.39 -18.21 -5.55
N LYS A 64 10.93 -17.85 -4.38
CA LYS A 64 11.77 -18.75 -3.55
C LYS A 64 10.98 -19.94 -2.98
N ASN A 65 9.67 -19.85 -2.93
CA ASN A 65 8.79 -20.78 -2.22
C ASN A 65 7.93 -21.65 -3.15
N ASP A 66 8.23 -21.73 -4.43
CA ASP A 66 7.56 -22.57 -5.43
C ASP A 66 6.03 -22.43 -5.50
N CYS A 67 5.48 -21.26 -5.16
CA CYS A 67 4.05 -20.97 -5.23
C CYS A 67 3.53 -21.09 -6.66
N LYS A 68 2.30 -21.58 -6.83
CA LYS A 68 1.70 -21.87 -8.15
C LYS A 68 0.57 -20.91 -8.51
N CYS A 69 -0.22 -20.50 -7.53
CA CYS A 69 -1.38 -19.63 -7.73
C CYS A 69 -1.42 -18.52 -6.67
N VAL A 70 -1.02 -17.33 -7.06
CA VAL A 70 -0.82 -16.20 -6.17
C VAL A 70 -1.90 -15.15 -6.39
N LEU A 71 -2.53 -14.68 -5.31
CA LEU A 71 -3.43 -13.55 -5.34
C LEU A 71 -2.66 -12.27 -5.06
N ASN A 72 -2.71 -11.33 -6.00
CA ASN A 72 -2.20 -9.97 -5.87
C ASN A 72 -3.37 -9.04 -5.57
N VAL A 73 -3.57 -8.69 -4.31
CA VAL A 73 -4.73 -7.91 -3.86
C VAL A 73 -4.33 -6.46 -3.65
N THR A 74 -4.98 -5.53 -4.35
CA THR A 74 -4.72 -4.09 -4.22
C THR A 74 -6.00 -3.31 -3.90
N ALA A 75 -5.91 -2.39 -2.95
CA ALA A 75 -6.93 -1.39 -2.69
C ALA A 75 -6.77 -0.14 -3.58
N VAL A 76 -5.65 -0.01 -4.28
CA VAL A 76 -5.30 1.15 -5.12
C VAL A 76 -5.74 0.90 -6.55
N VAL A 77 -6.55 1.80 -7.09
CA VAL A 77 -7.11 1.72 -8.46
C VAL A 77 -6.83 2.97 -9.30
N THR A 78 -5.87 3.80 -8.89
CA THR A 78 -5.57 5.08 -9.56
C THR A 78 -4.08 5.25 -9.84
N ASP A 79 -3.74 5.74 -11.03
CA ASP A 79 -2.37 6.11 -11.43
C ASP A 79 -1.82 7.31 -10.66
N LYS A 80 -2.68 8.06 -9.96
CA LYS A 80 -2.25 9.16 -9.10
C LYS A 80 -1.48 8.66 -7.87
N SER A 81 -1.69 7.40 -7.45
CA SER A 81 -0.92 6.81 -6.36
C SER A 81 0.24 5.97 -6.89
N PRO A 82 1.50 6.38 -6.64
CA PRO A 82 2.68 5.61 -7.01
C PRO A 82 2.69 4.18 -6.45
N SER A 83 1.96 3.94 -5.36
CA SER A 83 1.86 2.64 -4.70
C SER A 83 1.28 1.52 -5.59
N ILE A 84 0.51 1.86 -6.64
CA ILE A 84 0.03 0.86 -7.62
C ILE A 84 1.19 0.11 -8.29
N ASN A 85 2.35 0.75 -8.41
CA ASN A 85 3.50 0.16 -9.08
C ASN A 85 4.02 -1.11 -8.38
N ARG A 86 3.90 -1.23 -7.05
CA ARG A 86 4.31 -2.46 -6.35
C ARG A 86 3.51 -3.67 -6.81
N HIS A 87 2.20 -3.49 -6.99
CA HIS A 87 1.29 -4.54 -7.44
C HIS A 87 1.51 -4.89 -8.92
N ARG A 88 1.71 -3.88 -9.77
CA ARG A 88 2.01 -4.08 -11.19
C ARG A 88 3.31 -4.86 -11.37
N VAL A 89 4.41 -4.40 -10.77
CA VAL A 89 5.72 -5.04 -10.87
C VAL A 89 5.71 -6.44 -10.27
N PHE A 90 5.04 -6.65 -9.14
CA PHE A 90 4.84 -7.96 -8.53
C PHE A 90 4.18 -8.94 -9.51
N SER A 91 3.01 -8.56 -10.05
CA SER A 91 2.25 -9.39 -10.98
C SER A 91 3.02 -9.70 -12.26
N GLU A 92 3.62 -8.68 -12.90
CA GLU A 92 4.44 -8.85 -14.11
C GLU A 92 5.63 -9.80 -13.86
N THR A 93 6.30 -9.66 -12.70
CA THR A 93 7.45 -10.51 -12.34
C THR A 93 7.03 -11.97 -12.17
N LEU A 94 5.94 -12.25 -11.47
CA LEU A 94 5.45 -13.62 -11.27
C LEU A 94 5.02 -14.26 -12.60
N LYS A 95 4.23 -13.53 -13.40
CA LYS A 95 3.77 -14.01 -14.74
C LYS A 95 4.93 -14.32 -15.66
N LYS A 96 5.97 -13.46 -15.67
CA LYS A 96 7.21 -13.70 -16.45
C LYS A 96 7.95 -14.97 -16.04
N ASN A 97 7.85 -15.36 -14.77
CA ASN A 97 8.46 -16.58 -14.23
C ASN A 97 7.52 -17.79 -14.23
N GLY A 98 6.40 -17.73 -14.95
CA GLY A 98 5.47 -18.85 -15.13
C GLY A 98 4.54 -19.13 -13.96
N VAL A 99 4.47 -18.23 -12.96
CA VAL A 99 3.55 -18.36 -11.82
C VAL A 99 2.20 -17.73 -12.18
N LYS A 100 1.11 -18.45 -11.92
CA LYS A 100 -0.24 -17.93 -12.06
C LYS A 100 -0.46 -16.80 -11.04
N CYS A 101 -0.58 -15.57 -11.50
CA CYS A 101 -0.85 -14.41 -10.65
C CYS A 101 -2.20 -13.80 -11.02
N ILE A 102 -3.11 -13.76 -10.06
CA ILE A 102 -4.47 -13.21 -10.19
C ILE A 102 -4.48 -11.83 -9.55
N ASP A 103 -4.71 -10.80 -10.35
CA ASP A 103 -4.84 -9.44 -9.86
C ASP A 103 -6.30 -9.21 -9.41
N TYR A 104 -6.48 -8.82 -8.16
CA TYR A 104 -7.78 -8.57 -7.54
C TYR A 104 -7.83 -7.18 -6.91
N THR A 105 -8.88 -6.44 -7.20
CA THR A 105 -9.12 -5.14 -6.57
C THR A 105 -9.98 -5.33 -5.33
N TRP A 106 -9.44 -4.89 -4.18
CA TRP A 106 -10.13 -4.92 -2.91
C TRP A 106 -11.19 -3.81 -2.82
N ASP A 107 -12.39 -4.14 -2.37
CA ASP A 107 -13.44 -3.13 -2.18
C ASP A 107 -13.23 -2.38 -0.87
N THR A 108 -12.67 -1.19 -0.96
CA THR A 108 -12.42 -0.29 0.17
C THR A 108 -13.66 0.52 0.62
N LYS A 109 -14.78 0.41 -0.09
CA LYS A 109 -16.04 1.05 0.33
C LYS A 109 -16.72 0.30 1.46
N GLN A 110 -16.39 -0.97 1.63
CA GLN A 110 -16.83 -1.75 2.77
C GLN A 110 -16.15 -1.26 4.06
N LYS A 111 -16.83 -1.44 5.18
CA LYS A 111 -16.23 -1.16 6.48
C LYS A 111 -15.12 -2.18 6.77
N THR A 112 -14.13 -1.77 7.55
CA THR A 112 -13.02 -2.67 7.94
C THR A 112 -13.53 -3.94 8.65
N GLU A 113 -14.65 -3.85 9.35
CA GLU A 113 -15.30 -4.98 10.02
C GLU A 113 -15.75 -6.07 9.02
N ASP A 114 -16.06 -5.67 7.77
CA ASP A 114 -16.52 -6.58 6.72
C ASP A 114 -15.36 -7.23 5.94
N TYR A 115 -14.11 -6.80 6.18
CA TYR A 115 -12.93 -7.31 5.47
C TYR A 115 -12.73 -8.81 5.66
N TYR A 116 -13.06 -9.32 6.81
CA TYR A 116 -13.00 -10.76 7.09
C TYR A 116 -13.99 -11.56 6.22
N GLN A 117 -15.21 -11.07 6.04
CA GLN A 117 -16.20 -11.72 5.17
C GLN A 117 -15.72 -11.69 3.71
N GLN A 118 -15.27 -10.55 3.21
CA GLN A 118 -14.75 -10.43 1.85
C GLN A 118 -13.55 -11.36 1.62
N MET A 119 -12.68 -11.54 2.62
CA MET A 119 -11.56 -12.48 2.53
C MET A 119 -12.05 -13.93 2.44
N ASN A 120 -13.06 -14.33 3.21
CA ASN A 120 -13.65 -15.66 3.09
C ASN A 120 -14.20 -15.93 1.69
N GLU A 121 -14.89 -14.95 1.09
CA GLU A 121 -15.40 -15.06 -0.29
C GLU A 121 -14.25 -15.23 -1.30
N LEU A 122 -13.08 -14.61 -1.07
CA LEU A 122 -11.90 -14.81 -1.91
C LEU A 122 -11.34 -16.24 -1.82
N PHE A 123 -11.24 -16.80 -0.61
CA PHE A 123 -10.80 -18.19 -0.44
C PHE A 123 -11.74 -19.18 -1.11
N ASP A 124 -13.06 -18.93 -1.04
CA ASP A 124 -14.05 -19.78 -1.71
C ASP A 124 -13.99 -19.65 -3.24
N LYS A 125 -13.70 -18.44 -3.73
CA LYS A 125 -13.59 -18.16 -5.18
C LYS A 125 -12.31 -18.70 -5.80
N TYR A 126 -11.22 -18.73 -5.05
CA TYR A 126 -9.89 -19.14 -5.52
C TYR A 126 -9.30 -20.24 -4.61
N PRO A 127 -9.94 -21.42 -4.55
CA PRO A 127 -9.52 -22.50 -3.63
C PRO A 127 -8.12 -23.05 -3.95
N GLU A 128 -7.60 -22.79 -5.16
CA GLU A 128 -6.28 -23.21 -5.59
C GLU A 128 -5.16 -22.23 -5.20
N MET A 129 -5.48 -21.08 -4.58
CA MET A 129 -4.45 -20.13 -4.20
C MET A 129 -3.58 -20.67 -3.06
N ASP A 130 -2.28 -20.57 -3.23
CA ASP A 130 -1.26 -20.99 -2.29
C ASP A 130 -0.42 -19.83 -1.74
N ALA A 131 -0.65 -18.61 -2.26
CA ALA A 131 -0.03 -17.40 -1.70
C ALA A 131 -0.83 -16.13 -1.98
N MET A 132 -0.56 -15.08 -1.16
CA MET A 132 -1.16 -13.76 -1.31
C MET A 132 -0.15 -12.64 -1.04
N PHE A 133 -0.27 -11.56 -1.81
CA PHE A 133 0.43 -10.29 -1.61
C PHE A 133 -0.57 -9.15 -1.46
N SER A 134 -0.44 -8.34 -0.42
CA SER A 134 -1.26 -7.14 -0.17
C SER A 134 -0.68 -6.28 0.95
N GLU A 135 -1.39 -5.21 1.33
CA GLU A 135 -1.14 -4.44 2.55
C GLU A 135 -1.31 -5.29 3.81
N ASP A 136 -0.58 -4.97 4.87
CA ASP A 136 -0.51 -5.76 6.11
C ASP A 136 -1.89 -6.09 6.71
N LEU A 137 -2.83 -5.14 6.70
CA LEU A 137 -4.17 -5.35 7.26
C LEU A 137 -4.98 -6.40 6.47
N ILE A 138 -4.84 -6.40 5.15
CA ILE A 138 -5.51 -7.38 4.28
C ILE A 138 -4.88 -8.76 4.50
N ILE A 139 -3.55 -8.83 4.59
CA ILE A 139 -2.83 -10.07 4.89
C ILE A 139 -3.21 -10.65 6.27
N MET A 140 -3.42 -9.80 7.30
CA MET A 140 -3.90 -10.28 8.59
C MET A 140 -5.25 -11.00 8.49
N ASN A 141 -6.18 -10.48 7.67
CA ASN A 141 -7.44 -11.17 7.43
C ASN A 141 -7.25 -12.49 6.66
N ALA A 142 -6.29 -12.53 5.71
CA ALA A 142 -5.96 -13.76 4.99
C ALA A 142 -5.37 -14.83 5.93
N LEU A 143 -4.45 -14.47 6.81
CA LEU A 143 -3.88 -15.40 7.80
C LEU A 143 -4.96 -15.97 8.74
N LYS A 144 -5.88 -15.11 9.20
CA LYS A 144 -7.00 -15.54 10.02
C LYS A 144 -7.89 -16.54 9.28
N CYS A 145 -8.32 -16.21 8.06
CA CYS A 145 -9.18 -17.10 7.24
C CYS A 145 -8.50 -18.43 6.93
N ALA A 146 -7.21 -18.42 6.56
CA ALA A 146 -6.43 -19.62 6.29
C ALA A 146 -6.34 -20.51 7.54
N GLY A 147 -6.04 -19.94 8.71
CA GLY A 147 -5.97 -20.66 9.97
C GLY A 147 -7.30 -21.29 10.38
N GLU A 148 -8.42 -20.59 10.22
CA GLU A 148 -9.77 -21.11 10.52
C GLU A 148 -10.21 -22.21 9.54
N ARG A 149 -9.66 -22.24 8.32
CA ARG A 149 -9.83 -23.31 7.33
C ARG A 149 -8.89 -24.51 7.58
N GLY A 150 -8.06 -24.43 8.62
CA GLY A 150 -7.12 -25.49 8.98
C GLY A 150 -5.89 -25.58 8.09
N MET A 151 -5.60 -24.56 7.29
CA MET A 151 -4.42 -24.53 6.43
C MET A 151 -3.15 -24.36 7.27
N HIS A 152 -2.10 -25.12 6.93
CA HIS A 152 -0.79 -24.96 7.56
C HIS A 152 -0.04 -23.78 6.94
N ILE A 153 0.28 -22.79 7.77
CA ILE A 153 1.02 -21.58 7.38
C ILE A 153 2.46 -21.71 7.93
N PRO A 154 3.50 -21.59 7.12
CA PRO A 154 3.52 -21.16 5.70
C PRO A 154 3.47 -22.31 4.69
N ASP A 155 3.30 -23.57 5.07
CA ASP A 155 3.50 -24.71 4.18
C ASP A 155 2.48 -24.74 3.02
N GLU A 156 1.19 -24.60 3.33
CA GLU A 156 0.08 -24.67 2.36
C GLU A 156 -0.34 -23.28 1.86
N PHE A 157 -0.13 -22.23 2.68
CA PHE A 157 -0.49 -20.87 2.30
C PHE A 157 0.57 -19.88 2.77
N LYS A 158 1.11 -19.10 1.83
CA LYS A 158 2.17 -18.13 2.06
C LYS A 158 1.67 -16.71 1.88
N THR A 159 2.22 -15.77 2.65
CA THR A 159 1.82 -14.37 2.54
C THR A 159 3.02 -13.45 2.51
N VAL A 160 2.88 -12.37 1.73
CA VAL A 160 3.78 -11.23 1.79
C VAL A 160 2.96 -9.97 2.05
N GLY A 161 3.15 -9.36 3.21
CA GLY A 161 2.58 -8.06 3.57
C GLY A 161 3.36 -6.90 2.97
N TYR A 162 2.78 -5.74 3.00
CA TYR A 162 3.43 -4.48 2.62
C TYR A 162 3.09 -3.41 3.65
N ASP A 163 4.04 -2.54 3.93
CA ASP A 163 4.15 -1.38 4.80
C ASP A 163 5.02 -1.64 6.04
N GLY A 164 5.01 -2.82 6.64
CA GLY A 164 5.76 -3.15 7.86
C GLY A 164 5.19 -2.45 9.09
N THR A 165 3.88 -2.37 9.18
CA THR A 165 3.13 -1.77 10.29
C THR A 165 3.27 -2.57 11.58
N LEU A 166 2.71 -2.05 12.67
CA LEU A 166 2.64 -2.78 13.94
C LEU A 166 1.84 -4.09 13.80
N ILE A 167 0.82 -4.12 12.94
CA ILE A 167 0.03 -5.32 12.64
C ILE A 167 0.92 -6.44 12.11
N ALA A 168 1.78 -6.15 11.12
CA ALA A 168 2.70 -7.14 10.57
C ALA A 168 3.68 -7.68 11.62
N LYS A 169 4.21 -6.79 12.48
CA LYS A 169 5.18 -7.14 13.53
C LYS A 169 4.58 -7.99 14.65
N MET A 170 3.28 -7.87 14.89
CA MET A 170 2.55 -8.59 15.96
C MET A 170 1.75 -9.79 15.42
N SER A 171 1.80 -10.07 14.12
CA SER A 171 1.02 -11.15 13.52
C SER A 171 1.43 -12.53 14.05
N TYR A 172 0.43 -13.40 14.21
CA TYR A 172 0.64 -14.81 14.48
C TYR A 172 -0.34 -15.65 13.62
N PRO A 173 0.17 -16.58 12.79
CA PRO A 173 1.60 -16.81 12.50
C PRO A 173 2.34 -15.55 11.99
N SER A 174 3.66 -15.53 12.16
CA SER A 174 4.47 -14.39 11.68
C SER A 174 4.37 -14.26 10.16
N MET A 175 4.04 -13.07 9.65
CA MET A 175 4.03 -12.81 8.22
C MET A 175 5.38 -12.28 7.72
N THR A 176 5.74 -12.63 6.49
CA THR A 176 6.77 -11.93 5.73
C THR A 176 6.20 -10.61 5.24
N TYR A 177 6.94 -9.51 5.31
CA TYR A 177 6.47 -8.20 4.82
C TYR A 177 7.60 -7.36 4.24
N ILE A 178 7.22 -6.46 3.33
CA ILE A 178 8.10 -5.41 2.80
C ILE A 178 7.89 -4.16 3.66
N SER A 179 8.94 -3.72 4.35
CA SER A 179 8.89 -2.52 5.18
C SER A 179 9.16 -1.27 4.36
N GLN A 180 8.32 -0.25 4.52
CA GLN A 180 8.60 1.07 3.96
C GLN A 180 9.66 1.81 4.79
N PRO A 181 10.52 2.64 4.18
CA PRO A 181 11.53 3.44 4.86
C PRO A 181 10.91 4.68 5.49
N ILE A 182 10.05 4.50 6.51
CA ILE A 182 9.22 5.55 7.10
C ILE A 182 10.03 6.76 7.59
N LYS A 183 11.21 6.49 8.19
CA LYS A 183 12.06 7.59 8.68
C LYS A 183 12.57 8.46 7.52
N GLU A 184 13.08 7.84 6.46
CA GLU A 184 13.60 8.57 5.29
C GLU A 184 12.49 9.32 4.55
N LEU A 185 11.29 8.74 4.46
CA LEU A 185 10.11 9.42 3.90
C LEU A 185 9.75 10.65 4.73
N ALA A 186 9.69 10.52 6.07
CA ALA A 186 9.36 11.61 6.97
C ALA A 186 10.42 12.73 6.90
N ASP A 187 11.70 12.39 6.99
CA ASP A 187 12.81 13.35 6.88
C ASP A 187 12.74 14.10 5.53
N THR A 188 12.52 13.37 4.42
CA THR A 188 12.44 13.97 3.08
C THR A 188 11.22 14.90 2.94
N LEU A 189 10.06 14.52 3.47
CA LEU A 189 8.85 15.34 3.46
C LEU A 189 9.10 16.69 4.16
N VAL A 190 9.71 16.65 5.35
CA VAL A 190 10.03 17.85 6.13
C VAL A 190 11.07 18.70 5.41
N ASP A 191 12.14 18.11 4.90
CA ASP A 191 13.21 18.84 4.19
C ASP A 191 12.68 19.53 2.93
N VAL A 192 11.84 18.87 2.13
CA VAL A 192 11.25 19.47 0.93
C VAL A 192 10.29 20.58 1.30
N LEU A 193 9.46 20.38 2.34
CA LEU A 193 8.54 21.42 2.80
C LEU A 193 9.30 22.68 3.29
N LEU A 194 10.34 22.50 4.12
CA LEU A 194 11.16 23.61 4.62
C LEU A 194 11.86 24.38 3.49
N LYS A 195 12.35 23.69 2.45
CA LYS A 195 12.90 24.34 1.26
C LYS A 195 11.85 25.20 0.55
N LYS A 196 10.62 24.70 0.37
CA LYS A 196 9.53 25.46 -0.23
C LYS A 196 9.14 26.69 0.61
N ILE A 197 9.06 26.56 1.94
CA ILE A 197 8.79 27.68 2.86
C ILE A 197 9.88 28.76 2.73
N ASN A 198 11.13 28.38 2.57
CA ASN A 198 12.27 29.30 2.41
C ASN A 198 12.45 29.81 0.96
N GLY A 199 11.47 29.61 0.06
CA GLY A 199 11.45 30.16 -1.28
C GLY A 199 12.27 29.37 -2.32
N ALA A 200 12.69 28.15 -2.04
CA ALA A 200 13.27 27.26 -3.05
C ALA A 200 12.17 26.81 -4.05
N LYS A 201 12.45 26.97 -5.33
CA LYS A 201 11.57 26.54 -6.44
C LYS A 201 11.79 25.06 -6.74
#